data_aecddcf61958d9a172228828a116c781
#
_entry.id   aecddcf61958d9a172228828a116c781
#
_cell.length_a   1.000
_cell.length_b   1.000
_cell.length_c   1.000
_cell.angle_alpha   90.00
_cell.angle_beta   90.00
_cell.angle_gamma   90.00
#
_symmetry.space_group_name_H-M   'P 1'
#
loop_
_entity.id
_entity.type
_entity.pdbx_description
1 polymer ?
#
loop_
_entity_poly.entity_id
_entity_poly.type
_entity_poly.pdbx_seq_one_letter_code
_entity_poly.pdbx_strand_id
1 'polypeptide(L)'
;MRAVAAVLAALLLAGCTSGTTLPSPGPAQIDVDTPELRTMKADAGVEPCRPGEGEPVEGGLPEVTLPCFGGGADVDLSSLRGPMVVNLWASWCGPCREEMPILQQFHERHADQVPMLGIDYQDQQVTGAMELVQETGVTYPLLADPQSTLDGATPFPRMQGLPFLAFVDADGRVVHQEFVILESEQQLLDLVEKHLGLRL
;
A
#
# COMPACT_ATOMS: atom_id res chain seq x y z
N MET A 1 -77.26 13.86 7.13
CA MET A 1 -75.96 14.47 7.30
C MET A 1 -74.90 13.54 7.97
N ARG A 2 -75.01 12.22 7.76
CA ARG A 2 -74.01 11.26 8.34
C ARG A 2 -73.25 10.43 7.26
N ALA A 3 -73.57 10.62 5.97
CA ALA A 3 -73.00 9.83 4.89
C ALA A 3 -71.85 10.54 4.10
N VAL A 4 -71.61 11.87 4.34
CA VAL A 4 -70.60 12.64 3.58
C VAL A 4 -69.26 12.68 4.31
N ALA A 5 -69.23 12.42 5.65
CA ALA A 5 -68.03 12.43 6.43
C ALA A 5 -67.11 11.17 6.28
N ALA A 6 -67.65 10.07 5.74
CA ALA A 6 -66.93 8.78 5.60
C ALA A 6 -66.09 8.68 4.30
N VAL A 7 -66.35 9.53 3.31
CA VAL A 7 -65.65 9.44 1.99
C VAL A 7 -64.38 10.29 1.98
N LEU A 8 -64.24 11.30 2.84
CA LEU A 8 -63.05 12.16 2.91
C LEU A 8 -61.86 11.56 3.71
N ALA A 9 -62.11 10.52 4.52
CA ALA A 9 -61.04 9.89 5.33
C ALA A 9 -60.29 8.78 4.60
N ALA A 10 -60.76 8.33 3.43
CA ALA A 10 -60.13 7.22 2.67
C ALA A 10 -59.10 7.67 1.62
N LEU A 11 -58.93 8.95 1.39
CA LEU A 11 -58.04 9.51 0.33
C LEU A 11 -56.68 9.99 0.80
N LEU A 12 -56.34 9.84 2.08
CA LEU A 12 -55.06 10.29 2.64
C LEU A 12 -54.01 9.19 2.87
N LEU A 13 -54.27 7.94 2.46
CA LEU A 13 -53.35 6.80 2.70
C LEU A 13 -52.65 6.25 1.44
N ALA A 14 -52.76 6.92 0.30
CA ALA A 14 -52.16 6.46 -0.96
C ALA A 14 -50.98 7.32 -1.39
N GLY A 15 -50.09 7.66 -0.49
CA GLY A 15 -48.92 8.44 -0.85
C GLY A 15 -47.73 8.14 0.05
N CYS A 16 -46.93 7.11 -0.25
CA CYS A 16 -45.52 6.96 0.07
C CYS A 16 -45.05 5.52 -0.08
N THR A 17 -44.86 5.06 -1.33
CA THR A 17 -43.98 3.93 -1.60
C THR A 17 -43.36 4.09 -2.98
N SER A 18 -42.66 5.21 -3.16
CA SER A 18 -41.57 5.27 -4.15
C SER A 18 -40.29 5.23 -3.35
N GLY A 19 -39.91 4.06 -2.86
CA GLY A 19 -38.60 3.81 -2.32
C GLY A 19 -37.58 3.94 -3.45
N THR A 20 -37.17 5.18 -3.75
CA THR A 20 -35.98 5.42 -4.53
C THR A 20 -34.82 5.02 -3.60
N THR A 21 -34.37 3.77 -3.67
CA THR A 21 -33.10 3.37 -3.09
C THR A 21 -32.04 4.16 -3.85
N LEU A 22 -31.59 5.26 -3.25
CA LEU A 22 -30.37 5.93 -3.71
C LEU A 22 -29.25 4.89 -3.63
N PRO A 23 -28.48 4.67 -4.71
CA PRO A 23 -27.31 3.82 -4.62
C PRO A 23 -26.41 4.36 -3.51
N SER A 24 -26.06 3.50 -2.55
CA SER A 24 -25.07 3.87 -1.55
C SER A 24 -23.78 4.26 -2.28
N PRO A 25 -23.18 5.41 -1.98
CA PRO A 25 -21.86 5.72 -2.53
C PRO A 25 -20.94 4.55 -2.20
N GLY A 26 -20.27 3.99 -3.20
CA GLY A 26 -19.20 3.04 -2.96
C GLY A 26 -18.10 3.67 -2.09
N PRO A 27 -17.18 2.89 -1.54
CA PRO A 27 -16.03 3.43 -0.83
C PRO A 27 -15.33 4.45 -1.75
N ALA A 28 -14.96 5.60 -1.18
CA ALA A 28 -14.24 6.62 -1.92
C ALA A 28 -12.94 5.99 -2.48
N GLN A 29 -12.78 6.02 -3.78
CA GLN A 29 -11.52 5.61 -4.38
C GLN A 29 -10.52 6.76 -4.17
N ILE A 30 -9.41 6.44 -3.52
CA ILE A 30 -8.31 7.38 -3.30
C ILE A 30 -7.47 7.36 -4.56
N ASP A 31 -7.34 8.50 -5.21
CA ASP A 31 -6.50 8.66 -6.39
C ASP A 31 -5.06 8.91 -5.95
N VAL A 32 -4.19 7.94 -6.22
CA VAL A 32 -2.76 7.97 -5.89
C VAL A 32 -1.89 8.42 -7.07
N ASP A 33 -2.52 8.83 -8.18
CA ASP A 33 -1.84 9.23 -9.44
C ASP A 33 -2.32 10.60 -9.94
N THR A 34 -2.51 11.56 -9.04
CA THR A 34 -2.88 12.94 -9.40
C THR A 34 -1.69 13.69 -10.03
N PRO A 35 -1.94 14.74 -10.83
CA PRO A 35 -0.86 15.60 -11.36
C PRO A 35 0.03 16.19 -10.26
N GLU A 36 -0.53 16.50 -9.09
CA GLU A 36 0.20 17.02 -7.94
C GLU A 36 1.16 15.96 -7.40
N LEU A 37 0.67 14.73 -7.13
CA LEU A 37 1.50 13.62 -6.63
C LEU A 37 2.61 13.25 -7.62
N ARG A 38 2.35 13.29 -8.93
CA ARG A 38 3.37 13.08 -9.97
C ARG A 38 4.50 14.11 -9.88
N THR A 39 4.13 15.39 -9.68
CA THR A 39 5.12 16.46 -9.50
C THR A 39 5.93 16.25 -8.23
N MET A 40 5.27 16.00 -7.10
CA MET A 40 5.94 15.77 -5.81
C MET A 40 6.89 14.56 -5.87
N LYS A 41 6.45 13.46 -6.51
CA LYS A 41 7.28 12.26 -6.75
C LYS A 41 8.53 12.58 -7.57
N ALA A 42 8.37 13.33 -8.66
CA ALA A 42 9.48 13.72 -9.51
C ALA A 42 10.47 14.62 -8.77
N ASP A 43 9.96 15.59 -7.99
CA ASP A 43 10.78 16.50 -7.18
C ASP A 43 11.53 15.75 -6.05
N ALA A 44 10.94 14.69 -5.50
CA ALA A 44 11.58 13.81 -4.52
C ALA A 44 12.65 12.89 -5.15
N GLY A 45 12.65 12.72 -6.47
CA GLY A 45 13.56 11.80 -7.15
C GLY A 45 13.21 10.33 -6.96
N VAL A 46 11.95 10.01 -6.61
CA VAL A 46 11.51 8.62 -6.40
C VAL A 46 11.58 7.85 -7.72
N GLU A 47 12.21 6.70 -7.68
CA GLU A 47 12.39 5.82 -8.82
C GLU A 47 11.05 5.34 -9.41
N PRO A 48 11.00 5.08 -10.74
CA PRO A 48 9.80 4.56 -11.37
C PRO A 48 9.49 3.14 -10.89
N CYS A 49 8.19 2.85 -10.70
CA CYS A 49 7.74 1.48 -10.47
C CYS A 49 7.96 0.64 -11.74
N ARG A 50 8.48 -0.56 -11.56
CA ARG A 50 8.74 -1.50 -12.66
C ARG A 50 7.96 -2.78 -12.44
N PRO A 51 7.00 -3.12 -13.30
CA PRO A 51 6.38 -4.45 -13.29
C PRO A 51 7.44 -5.54 -13.41
N GLY A 52 7.20 -6.66 -12.71
CA GLY A 52 8.01 -7.86 -12.88
C GLY A 52 7.64 -8.59 -14.17
N GLU A 53 8.47 -9.54 -14.55
CA GLU A 53 8.24 -10.43 -15.71
C GLU A 53 8.04 -11.89 -15.28
N GLY A 54 8.03 -12.15 -13.96
CA GLY A 54 7.91 -13.50 -13.42
C GLY A 54 6.46 -13.98 -13.37
N GLU A 55 6.27 -15.31 -13.51
CA GLU A 55 4.99 -15.95 -13.22
C GLU A 55 4.83 -16.14 -11.71
N PRO A 56 3.59 -16.16 -11.15
CA PRO A 56 3.39 -16.41 -9.74
C PRO A 56 4.09 -17.68 -9.25
N VAL A 57 4.68 -17.63 -8.05
CA VAL A 57 5.36 -18.80 -7.45
C VAL A 57 4.72 -19.15 -6.12
N GLU A 58 4.74 -20.43 -5.76
CA GLU A 58 4.23 -20.89 -4.47
C GLU A 58 5.04 -20.25 -3.32
N GLY A 59 4.33 -19.59 -2.39
CA GLY A 59 4.94 -18.84 -1.29
C GLY A 59 5.57 -17.50 -1.74
N GLY A 60 5.29 -17.05 -2.97
CA GLY A 60 5.70 -15.74 -3.46
C GLY A 60 4.87 -14.59 -2.91
N LEU A 61 5.15 -13.38 -3.37
CA LEU A 61 4.35 -12.21 -3.04
C LEU A 61 2.89 -12.41 -3.48
N PRO A 62 1.93 -11.75 -2.83
CA PRO A 62 0.49 -11.90 -3.15
C PRO A 62 0.18 -11.59 -4.62
N GLU A 63 -0.79 -12.32 -5.20
CA GLU A 63 -1.37 -12.03 -6.52
C GLU A 63 -2.29 -10.79 -6.42
N VAL A 64 -1.67 -9.65 -6.17
CA VAL A 64 -2.31 -8.34 -6.00
C VAL A 64 -1.59 -7.33 -6.86
N THR A 65 -2.35 -6.60 -7.69
CA THR A 65 -1.84 -5.48 -8.46
C THR A 65 -2.06 -4.18 -7.70
N LEU A 66 -0.99 -3.44 -7.48
CA LEU A 66 -1.02 -2.14 -6.81
C LEU A 66 -0.60 -1.01 -7.75
N PRO A 67 -1.24 0.16 -7.65
CA PRO A 67 -0.83 1.34 -8.40
C PRO A 67 0.51 1.88 -7.92
N CYS A 68 1.28 2.43 -8.85
CA CYS A 68 2.49 3.17 -8.53
C CYS A 68 2.15 4.48 -7.85
N PHE A 69 2.67 4.72 -6.64
CA PHE A 69 2.40 5.92 -5.87
C PHE A 69 2.98 7.15 -6.56
N GLY A 70 2.13 8.15 -6.81
CA GLY A 70 2.50 9.33 -7.59
C GLY A 70 2.66 9.06 -9.10
N GLY A 71 2.00 8.02 -9.60
CA GLY A 71 1.93 7.71 -11.03
C GLY A 71 3.05 6.80 -11.55
N GLY A 72 2.74 6.12 -12.62
CA GLY A 72 3.59 5.13 -13.26
C GLY A 72 2.84 3.86 -13.62
N ALA A 73 3.56 2.79 -13.90
CA ALA A 73 2.95 1.49 -14.18
C ALA A 73 2.48 0.81 -12.90
N ASP A 74 1.28 0.24 -12.93
CA ASP A 74 0.81 -0.65 -11.88
C ASP A 74 1.70 -1.91 -11.82
N VAL A 75 1.85 -2.46 -10.63
CA VAL A 75 2.72 -3.61 -10.39
C VAL A 75 1.93 -4.76 -9.80
N ASP A 76 1.90 -5.89 -10.51
CA ASP A 76 1.50 -7.16 -9.93
C ASP A 76 2.64 -7.68 -9.06
N LEU A 77 2.41 -7.74 -7.74
CA LEU A 77 3.43 -8.13 -6.78
C LEU A 77 3.93 -9.57 -7.04
N SER A 78 3.05 -10.47 -7.47
CA SER A 78 3.40 -11.87 -7.74
C SER A 78 4.39 -12.06 -8.90
N SER A 79 4.51 -11.04 -9.76
CA SER A 79 5.46 -11.02 -10.87
C SER A 79 6.89 -10.63 -10.47
N LEU A 80 7.06 -10.08 -9.26
CA LEU A 80 8.36 -9.60 -8.78
C LEU A 80 9.28 -10.76 -8.39
N ARG A 81 10.58 -10.51 -8.52
CA ARG A 81 11.65 -11.41 -8.07
C ARG A 81 12.64 -10.65 -7.22
N GLY A 82 13.17 -11.36 -6.23
CA GLY A 82 14.24 -10.85 -5.38
C GLY A 82 15.64 -11.19 -5.93
N PRO A 83 16.66 -11.09 -5.09
CA PRO A 83 16.51 -10.74 -3.67
C PRO A 83 16.02 -9.33 -3.48
N MET A 84 15.06 -9.09 -2.59
CA MET A 84 14.56 -7.74 -2.31
C MET A 84 13.92 -7.63 -0.92
N VAL A 85 13.80 -6.41 -0.42
CA VAL A 85 13.05 -6.08 0.79
C VAL A 85 11.81 -5.27 0.41
N VAL A 86 10.66 -5.70 0.89
CA VAL A 86 9.39 -4.98 0.78
C VAL A 86 9.04 -4.40 2.14
N ASN A 87 8.81 -3.09 2.20
CA ASN A 87 8.41 -2.37 3.42
C ASN A 87 6.99 -1.82 3.28
N LEU A 88 6.09 -2.19 4.20
CA LEU A 88 4.78 -1.55 4.33
C LEU A 88 4.87 -0.46 5.39
N TRP A 89 4.43 0.73 5.04
CA TRP A 89 4.47 1.94 5.86
C TRP A 89 3.23 2.80 5.65
N ALA A 90 3.08 3.86 6.44
CA ALA A 90 2.05 4.89 6.21
C ALA A 90 2.48 6.22 6.87
N SER A 91 1.94 7.34 6.41
CA SER A 91 2.26 8.67 6.95
C SER A 91 1.81 8.85 8.41
N TRP A 92 0.74 8.17 8.80
CA TRP A 92 0.22 8.18 10.17
C TRP A 92 0.98 7.26 11.15
N CYS A 93 1.90 6.42 10.63
CA CYS A 93 2.70 5.49 11.43
C CYS A 93 3.95 6.17 11.97
N GLY A 94 3.97 6.49 13.27
CA GLY A 94 5.12 7.15 13.91
C GLY A 94 6.45 6.42 13.71
N PRO A 95 6.57 5.12 14.08
CA PRO A 95 7.81 4.36 13.88
C PRO A 95 8.25 4.28 12.41
N CYS A 96 7.30 4.20 11.44
CA CYS A 96 7.65 4.17 10.03
C CYS A 96 8.38 5.45 9.60
N ARG A 97 7.94 6.60 10.10
CA ARG A 97 8.57 7.91 9.83
C ARG A 97 10.03 7.96 10.32
N GLU A 98 10.31 7.29 11.43
CA GLU A 98 11.65 7.23 12.03
C GLU A 98 12.56 6.28 11.28
N GLU A 99 12.05 5.18 10.71
CA GLU A 99 12.86 4.20 9.99
C GLU A 99 13.10 4.54 8.49
N MET A 100 12.24 5.35 7.85
CA MET A 100 12.37 5.67 6.42
C MET A 100 13.76 6.20 6.03
N PRO A 101 14.43 7.09 6.80
CA PRO A 101 15.82 7.49 6.50
C PRO A 101 16.81 6.33 6.59
N ILE A 102 16.58 5.35 7.47
CA ILE A 102 17.43 4.15 7.60
C ILE A 102 17.27 3.27 6.36
N LEU A 103 16.03 3.05 5.92
CA LEU A 103 15.71 2.32 4.70
C LEU A 103 16.30 3.00 3.46
N GLN A 104 16.23 4.33 3.38
CA GLN A 104 16.83 5.10 2.30
C GLN A 104 18.36 4.93 2.27
N GLN A 105 19.01 4.99 3.44
CA GLN A 105 20.45 4.79 3.53
C GLN A 105 20.88 3.40 3.06
N PHE A 106 20.11 2.37 3.40
CA PHE A 106 20.29 1.01 2.90
C PHE A 106 20.11 0.95 1.38
N HIS A 107 19.03 1.55 0.85
CA HIS A 107 18.77 1.60 -0.58
C HIS A 107 19.94 2.23 -1.35
N GLU A 108 20.42 3.38 -0.92
CA GLU A 108 21.54 4.09 -1.58
C GLU A 108 22.84 3.26 -1.68
N ARG A 109 23.05 2.35 -0.73
CA ARG A 109 24.28 1.57 -0.67
C ARG A 109 24.18 0.20 -1.29
N HIS A 110 22.97 -0.39 -1.28
CA HIS A 110 22.79 -1.81 -1.54
C HIS A 110 21.71 -2.15 -2.57
N ALA A 111 21.07 -1.14 -3.23
CA ALA A 111 20.01 -1.36 -4.19
C ALA A 111 20.41 -2.27 -5.36
N ASP A 112 21.68 -2.23 -5.76
CA ASP A 112 22.21 -3.10 -6.83
C ASP A 112 22.19 -4.60 -6.47
N GLN A 113 22.21 -4.93 -5.18
CA GLN A 113 22.24 -6.30 -4.68
C GLN A 113 20.89 -6.69 -4.06
N VAL A 114 20.27 -5.79 -3.30
CA VAL A 114 19.01 -6.00 -2.61
C VAL A 114 18.14 -4.75 -2.76
N PRO A 115 17.43 -4.60 -3.88
CA PRO A 115 16.52 -3.48 -4.08
C PRO A 115 15.42 -3.44 -3.04
N MET A 116 14.91 -2.24 -2.80
CA MET A 116 13.79 -2.00 -1.92
C MET A 116 12.51 -1.65 -2.68
N LEU A 117 11.37 -2.02 -2.13
CA LEU A 117 10.04 -1.59 -2.56
C LEU A 117 9.26 -1.13 -1.34
N GLY A 118 8.79 0.12 -1.34
CA GLY A 118 7.88 0.62 -0.32
C GLY A 118 6.43 0.49 -0.77
N ILE A 119 5.54 0.22 0.18
CA ILE A 119 4.08 0.20 -0.06
C ILE A 119 3.43 1.09 0.99
N ASP A 120 2.85 2.20 0.55
CA ASP A 120 2.03 3.08 1.38
C ASP A 120 0.69 2.37 1.65
N TYR A 121 0.57 1.81 2.85
CA TYR A 121 -0.50 0.90 3.21
C TYR A 121 -1.57 1.58 4.06
N GLN A 122 -2.84 1.47 3.63
CA GLN A 122 -4.01 1.98 4.36
C GLN A 122 -3.89 3.48 4.70
N ASP A 123 -3.26 4.25 3.81
CA ASP A 123 -3.13 5.69 3.98
C ASP A 123 -4.13 6.44 3.08
N GLN A 124 -4.95 7.25 3.71
CA GLN A 124 -5.93 8.08 3.02
C GLN A 124 -5.42 9.51 2.81
N GLN A 125 -4.27 9.85 3.39
CA GLN A 125 -3.66 11.18 3.32
C GLN A 125 -2.49 11.19 2.32
N VAL A 126 -2.78 10.79 1.08
CA VAL A 126 -1.75 10.55 0.04
C VAL A 126 -0.83 11.75 -0.23
N THR A 127 -1.32 12.98 -0.12
CA THR A 127 -0.46 14.18 -0.21
C THR A 127 0.50 14.24 0.97
N GLY A 128 0.01 14.06 2.20
CA GLY A 128 0.85 14.01 3.40
C GLY A 128 1.84 12.84 3.41
N ALA A 129 1.46 11.70 2.81
CA ALA A 129 2.37 10.57 2.62
C ALA A 129 3.51 10.94 1.65
N MET A 130 3.22 11.62 0.55
CA MET A 130 4.24 12.07 -0.39
C MET A 130 5.11 13.21 0.19
N GLU A 131 4.55 14.10 1.02
CA GLU A 131 5.33 15.08 1.79
C GLU A 131 6.33 14.39 2.71
N LEU A 132 5.92 13.32 3.40
CA LEU A 132 6.83 12.52 4.24
C LEU A 132 7.95 11.87 3.41
N VAL A 133 7.64 11.35 2.21
CA VAL A 133 8.65 10.82 1.29
C VAL A 133 9.71 11.89 0.95
N GLN A 134 9.27 13.13 0.67
CA GLN A 134 10.17 14.25 0.41
C GLN A 134 11.00 14.62 1.65
N GLU A 135 10.38 14.68 2.83
CA GLU A 135 11.05 15.00 4.10
C GLU A 135 12.12 13.98 4.49
N THR A 136 11.86 12.70 4.24
CA THR A 136 12.76 11.58 4.59
C THR A 136 13.79 11.26 3.52
N GLY A 137 13.65 11.87 2.33
CA GLY A 137 14.55 11.69 1.19
C GLY A 137 14.45 10.33 0.51
N VAL A 138 13.34 9.60 0.71
CA VAL A 138 13.12 8.28 0.10
C VAL A 138 13.07 8.39 -1.42
N THR A 139 13.87 7.55 -2.09
CA THR A 139 13.96 7.48 -3.55
C THR A 139 13.66 6.10 -4.13
N TYR A 140 13.61 5.04 -3.33
CA TYR A 140 13.23 3.71 -3.82
C TYR A 140 11.78 3.68 -4.33
N PRO A 141 11.42 2.76 -5.26
CA PRO A 141 10.07 2.68 -5.82
C PRO A 141 9.00 2.52 -4.76
N LEU A 142 7.88 3.24 -4.95
CA LEU A 142 6.75 3.26 -4.03
C LEU A 142 5.46 2.85 -4.73
N LEU A 143 4.74 1.87 -4.17
CA LEU A 143 3.37 1.52 -4.51
C LEU A 143 2.42 2.07 -3.44
N ALA A 144 1.12 2.05 -3.72
CA ALA A 144 0.11 2.42 -2.75
C ALA A 144 -1.00 1.35 -2.66
N ASP A 145 -1.40 1.04 -1.42
CA ASP A 145 -2.53 0.16 -1.09
C ASP A 145 -3.52 0.86 -0.13
N PRO A 146 -4.18 1.95 -0.56
CA PRO A 146 -5.11 2.69 0.28
C PRO A 146 -6.36 1.89 0.65
N GLN A 147 -6.63 0.80 -0.06
CA GLN A 147 -7.79 -0.07 0.15
C GLN A 147 -7.50 -1.27 1.05
N SER A 148 -6.26 -1.42 1.52
CA SER A 148 -5.83 -2.56 2.37
C SER A 148 -6.00 -3.92 1.68
N THR A 149 -5.75 -3.99 0.39
CA THR A 149 -5.90 -5.23 -0.38
C THR A 149 -4.91 -6.31 0.05
N LEU A 150 -3.80 -5.89 0.69
CA LEU A 150 -2.80 -6.78 1.25
C LEU A 150 -3.17 -7.37 2.62
N ASP A 151 -4.27 -6.94 3.27
CA ASP A 151 -4.66 -7.45 4.58
C ASP A 151 -5.05 -8.92 4.54
N GLY A 152 -4.17 -9.80 4.97
CA GLY A 152 -4.37 -11.25 4.93
C GLY A 152 -4.27 -11.86 3.54
N ALA A 153 -3.75 -11.13 2.54
CA ALA A 153 -3.44 -11.67 1.23
C ALA A 153 -2.22 -12.60 1.31
N THR A 154 -2.44 -13.90 1.16
CA THR A 154 -1.37 -14.93 1.30
C THR A 154 -0.16 -14.60 0.41
N PRO A 155 1.09 -14.68 0.93
CA PRO A 155 1.48 -15.19 2.26
C PRO A 155 1.45 -14.14 3.38
N PHE A 156 1.03 -12.91 3.12
CA PHE A 156 0.99 -11.87 4.15
C PHE A 156 -0.07 -12.19 5.21
N PRO A 157 0.23 -11.94 6.50
CA PRO A 157 -0.72 -12.10 7.57
C PRO A 157 -1.78 -10.98 7.54
N ARG A 158 -2.78 -11.07 8.39
CA ARG A 158 -3.57 -9.88 8.73
C ARG A 158 -2.67 -8.85 9.37
N MET A 159 -2.72 -7.63 8.84
CA MET A 159 -1.89 -6.53 9.30
C MET A 159 -2.37 -6.05 10.68
N GLN A 160 -1.53 -6.28 11.69
CA GLN A 160 -1.82 -5.89 13.09
C GLN A 160 -1.22 -4.52 13.44
N GLY A 161 -0.40 -3.97 12.55
CA GLY A 161 0.29 -2.70 12.72
C GLY A 161 1.33 -2.47 11.63
N LEU A 162 2.04 -1.38 11.74
CA LEU A 162 3.17 -1.00 10.89
C LEU A 162 4.33 -0.54 11.79
N PRO A 163 5.57 -0.59 11.33
CA PRO A 163 6.01 -1.06 10.01
C PRO A 163 6.02 -2.59 9.88
N PHE A 164 5.99 -3.06 8.63
CA PHE A 164 6.08 -4.48 8.31
C PHE A 164 7.09 -4.69 7.19
N LEU A 165 7.97 -5.66 7.35
CA LEU A 165 8.98 -6.05 6.36
C LEU A 165 8.72 -7.45 5.83
N ALA A 166 8.93 -7.62 4.53
CA ALA A 166 8.99 -8.94 3.88
C ALA A 166 10.28 -9.06 3.08
N PHE A 167 10.92 -10.24 3.19
CA PHE A 167 12.17 -10.57 2.52
C PHE A 167 11.87 -11.58 1.42
N VAL A 168 12.20 -11.23 0.18
CA VAL A 168 11.92 -12.03 -1.01
C VAL A 168 13.22 -12.54 -1.58
N ASP A 169 13.34 -13.85 -1.78
CA ASP A 169 14.53 -14.48 -2.36
C ASP A 169 14.60 -14.32 -3.89
N ALA A 170 15.70 -14.78 -4.47
CA ALA A 170 15.94 -14.71 -5.92
C ALA A 170 14.90 -15.51 -6.74
N ASP A 171 14.27 -16.51 -6.15
CA ASP A 171 13.22 -17.31 -6.78
C ASP A 171 11.84 -16.63 -6.68
N GLY A 172 11.73 -15.53 -5.95
CA GLY A 172 10.50 -14.76 -5.74
C GLY A 172 9.67 -15.23 -4.54
N ARG A 173 10.22 -16.08 -3.66
CA ARG A 173 9.51 -16.54 -2.47
C ARG A 173 9.70 -15.57 -1.31
N VAL A 174 8.65 -15.33 -0.55
CA VAL A 174 8.71 -14.63 0.74
C VAL A 174 9.31 -15.57 1.77
N VAL A 175 10.60 -15.44 2.02
CA VAL A 175 11.35 -16.33 2.93
C VAL A 175 11.26 -15.90 4.38
N HIS A 176 10.95 -14.64 4.64
CA HIS A 176 10.69 -14.10 5.98
C HIS A 176 9.79 -12.88 5.92
N GLN A 177 9.05 -12.67 7.00
CA GLN A 177 8.22 -11.48 7.18
C GLN A 177 8.01 -11.20 8.66
N GLU A 178 8.04 -9.91 9.05
CA GLU A 178 7.90 -9.53 10.44
C GLU A 178 7.43 -8.08 10.63
N PHE A 179 6.78 -7.85 11.78
CA PHE A 179 6.50 -6.50 12.29
C PHE A 179 7.70 -6.08 13.15
N VAL A 180 8.54 -5.20 12.62
CA VAL A 180 9.78 -4.78 13.29
C VAL A 180 10.00 -3.28 13.06
N ILE A 181 10.44 -2.59 14.10
CA ILE A 181 10.91 -1.21 14.03
C ILE A 181 12.42 -1.26 13.87
N LEU A 182 12.93 -0.68 12.80
CA LEU A 182 14.36 -0.59 12.55
C LEU A 182 14.93 0.63 13.28
N GLU A 183 15.96 0.39 14.11
CA GLU A 183 16.67 1.44 14.83
C GLU A 183 18.01 1.80 14.17
N SER A 184 18.49 0.97 13.24
CA SER A 184 19.73 1.18 12.51
C SER A 184 19.79 0.41 11.20
N GLU A 185 20.59 0.88 10.25
CA GLU A 185 20.90 0.15 9.01
C GLU A 185 21.54 -1.22 9.30
N GLN A 186 22.39 -1.31 10.32
CA GLN A 186 23.03 -2.58 10.71
C GLN A 186 21.99 -3.66 11.04
N GLN A 187 20.91 -3.29 11.72
CA GLN A 187 19.82 -4.24 12.00
C GLN A 187 19.19 -4.78 10.70
N LEU A 188 18.98 -3.93 9.69
CA LEU A 188 18.49 -4.38 8.39
C LEU A 188 19.50 -5.27 7.66
N LEU A 189 20.81 -4.93 7.71
CA LEU A 189 21.88 -5.76 7.16
C LEU A 189 21.90 -7.16 7.80
N ASP A 190 21.76 -7.23 9.12
CA ASP A 190 21.71 -8.50 9.86
C ASP A 190 20.50 -9.35 9.44
N LEU A 191 19.35 -8.72 9.22
CA LEU A 191 18.13 -9.39 8.72
C LEU A 191 18.31 -9.89 7.29
N VAL A 192 18.93 -9.11 6.42
CA VAL A 192 19.26 -9.51 5.04
C VAL A 192 20.23 -10.69 5.04
N GLU A 193 21.32 -10.64 5.81
CA GLU A 193 22.24 -11.77 5.92
C GLU A 193 21.53 -13.03 6.44
N LYS A 194 20.72 -12.87 7.48
CA LYS A 194 20.01 -13.99 8.10
C LYS A 194 18.98 -14.66 7.22
N HIS A 195 18.20 -13.87 6.45
CA HIS A 195 17.04 -14.38 5.75
C HIS A 195 17.26 -14.54 4.24
N LEU A 196 18.10 -13.73 3.63
CA LEU A 196 18.46 -13.85 2.20
C LEU A 196 19.83 -14.51 1.98
N GLY A 197 20.62 -14.70 3.07
CA GLY A 197 21.96 -15.29 2.96
C GLY A 197 22.99 -14.39 2.26
N LEU A 198 22.71 -13.10 2.14
CA LEU A 198 23.56 -12.12 1.48
C LEU A 198 24.31 -11.27 2.52
N ARG A 199 25.61 -11.22 2.38
CA ARG A 199 26.48 -10.35 3.19
C ARG A 199 26.85 -9.13 2.34
N LEU A 200 26.34 -7.98 2.73
CA LEU A 200 26.47 -6.70 2.02
C LEU A 200 27.60 -5.84 2.56
#